data_4dae6225bb8c3dca1acfa68ff70b4e92
#
_entry.id   4dae6225bb8c3dca1acfa68ff70b4e92
#
_cell.length_a   1.000
_cell.length_b   1.000
_cell.length_c   1.000
_cell.angle_alpha   90.00
_cell.angle_beta   90.00
_cell.angle_gamma   90.00
#
_symmetry.space_group_name_H-M   'P 1'
#
loop_
_entity.id
_entity.type
_entity.pdbx_description
1 polymer ?
#
loop_
_entity_poly.entity_id
_entity_poly.type
_entity_poly.pdbx_seq_one_letter_code
_entity_poly.pdbx_strand_id
1 'polypeptide(L)'
;MIQPANRVTEIQEYYFSRKLKEVAKLNAEGKDIISLAIGSPDMPPSKQTIDKLCEVANNPNAHGYQPTVGIPELRKAMAGFYKRWYDVDLDWATEIQPLIGSKEGILHVTLAFCNPGDEVLIPNPGYPTYTAINKILGTKITYYDLREDNGWQPDFDALEKMDLSHVKLMWTNYPNMPTGGVAKRETYEKLVAFAQKHNIVVVNDNPYSLILNEHPM
;
A
#
# COMPACT_ATOMS: atom_id res chain seq x y z
N MET A 1 -18.62 31.54 10.63
CA MET A 1 -18.60 30.27 9.92
C MET A 1 -17.48 29.41 10.52
N ILE A 2 -17.74 28.14 10.76
CA ILE A 2 -16.68 27.19 11.20
C ILE A 2 -15.76 26.91 10.01
N GLN A 3 -14.46 27.10 10.18
CA GLN A 3 -13.47 26.79 9.15
C GLN A 3 -12.95 25.34 9.34
N PRO A 4 -12.75 24.59 8.26
CA PRO A 4 -12.09 23.28 8.35
C PRO A 4 -10.63 23.45 8.78
N ALA A 5 -10.03 22.36 9.28
CA ALA A 5 -8.62 22.36 9.62
C ALA A 5 -7.75 22.58 8.36
N ASN A 6 -6.62 23.29 8.50
CA ASN A 6 -5.72 23.63 7.38
C ASN A 6 -5.31 22.39 6.57
N ARG A 7 -5.06 21.26 7.25
CA ARG A 7 -4.71 19.99 6.59
C ARG A 7 -5.75 19.49 5.59
N VAL A 8 -7.02 19.92 5.71
CA VAL A 8 -8.11 19.52 4.82
C VAL A 8 -8.19 20.43 3.60
N THR A 9 -7.78 21.70 3.73
CA THR A 9 -7.84 22.66 2.63
C THR A 9 -6.81 22.40 1.53
N GLU A 10 -5.75 21.65 1.85
CA GLU A 10 -4.70 21.26 0.89
C GLU A 10 -5.00 19.94 0.16
N ILE A 11 -6.06 19.22 0.58
CA ILE A 11 -6.46 17.97 -0.05
C ILE A 11 -7.23 18.26 -1.33
N GLN A 12 -6.68 17.81 -2.43
CA GLN A 12 -7.37 17.83 -3.72
C GLN A 12 -8.20 16.56 -3.91
N GLU A 13 -9.30 16.66 -4.66
CA GLU A 13 -10.05 15.49 -5.07
C GLU A 13 -9.11 14.50 -5.78
N TYR A 14 -9.26 13.23 -5.42
CA TYR A 14 -8.45 12.15 -6.01
C TYR A 14 -8.55 12.17 -7.54
N TYR A 15 -7.41 12.25 -8.19
CA TYR A 15 -7.32 12.42 -9.65
C TYR A 15 -8.20 11.44 -10.43
N PHE A 16 -8.14 10.15 -10.09
CA PHE A 16 -8.94 9.13 -10.77
C PHE A 16 -10.44 9.30 -10.54
N SER A 17 -10.89 9.72 -9.35
CA SER A 17 -12.30 10.02 -9.10
C SER A 17 -12.82 11.09 -10.07
N ARG A 18 -12.04 12.17 -10.25
CA ARG A 18 -12.38 13.23 -11.20
C ARG A 18 -12.42 12.73 -12.64
N LYS A 19 -11.44 11.91 -13.04
CA LYS A 19 -11.37 11.35 -14.40
C LYS A 19 -12.49 10.36 -14.69
N LEU A 20 -12.87 9.53 -13.72
CA LEU A 20 -14.03 8.64 -13.88
C LEU A 20 -15.34 9.42 -14.06
N LYS A 21 -15.55 10.51 -13.32
CA LYS A 21 -16.71 11.39 -13.51
C LYS A 21 -16.72 12.01 -14.91
N GLU A 22 -15.54 12.44 -15.40
CA GLU A 22 -15.40 12.99 -16.75
C GLU A 22 -15.75 11.95 -17.83
N VAL A 23 -15.22 10.72 -17.72
CA VAL A 23 -15.53 9.61 -18.65
C VAL A 23 -17.01 9.26 -18.60
N ALA A 24 -17.59 9.15 -17.40
CA ALA A 24 -19.02 8.85 -17.26
C ALA A 24 -19.89 9.92 -17.93
N LYS A 25 -19.55 11.20 -17.80
CA LYS A 25 -20.24 12.29 -18.48
C LYS A 25 -20.12 12.18 -20.00
N LEU A 26 -18.92 11.96 -20.51
CA LEU A 26 -18.69 11.82 -21.96
C LEU A 26 -19.45 10.61 -22.55
N ASN A 27 -19.53 9.51 -21.82
CA ASN A 27 -20.29 8.34 -22.24
C ASN A 27 -21.81 8.60 -22.22
N ALA A 28 -22.29 9.37 -21.24
CA ALA A 28 -23.68 9.82 -21.23
C ALA A 28 -24.02 10.76 -22.43
N GLU A 29 -23.02 11.44 -22.98
CA GLU A 29 -23.12 12.25 -24.19
C GLU A 29 -22.94 11.41 -25.48
N GLY A 30 -22.81 10.08 -25.38
CA GLY A 30 -22.68 9.17 -26.52
C GLY A 30 -21.26 9.03 -27.11
N LYS A 31 -20.22 9.37 -26.35
CA LYS A 31 -18.82 9.26 -26.84
C LYS A 31 -18.25 7.84 -26.85
N ASP A 32 -18.90 6.90 -26.14
CA ASP A 32 -18.49 5.47 -26.07
C ASP A 32 -17.00 5.26 -25.70
N ILE A 33 -16.56 5.93 -24.64
CA ILE A 33 -15.18 5.87 -24.18
C ILE A 33 -14.92 4.61 -23.37
N ILE A 34 -13.97 3.80 -23.80
CA ILE A 34 -13.44 2.66 -23.04
C ILE A 34 -12.38 3.18 -22.07
N SER A 35 -12.64 3.06 -20.75
CA SER A 35 -11.70 3.52 -19.73
C SER A 35 -10.69 2.43 -19.39
N LEU A 36 -9.41 2.73 -19.54
CA LEU A 36 -8.27 1.93 -19.07
C LEU A 36 -7.60 2.56 -17.84
N ALA A 37 -8.28 3.51 -17.17
CA ALA A 37 -7.68 4.32 -16.11
C ALA A 37 -7.54 3.58 -14.78
N ILE A 38 -8.37 2.58 -14.51
CA ILE A 38 -8.34 1.80 -13.27
C ILE A 38 -8.28 0.32 -13.63
N GLY A 39 -7.23 -0.34 -13.15
CA GLY A 39 -7.16 -1.80 -13.14
C GLY A 39 -8.02 -2.36 -12.01
N SER A 40 -9.08 -3.07 -12.36
CA SER A 40 -9.89 -3.80 -11.41
C SER A 40 -9.98 -5.25 -11.86
N PRO A 41 -9.84 -6.23 -10.95
CA PRO A 41 -10.11 -7.62 -11.31
C PRO A 41 -11.52 -7.75 -11.90
N ASP A 42 -11.64 -8.41 -13.04
CA ASP A 42 -12.90 -8.64 -13.77
C ASP A 42 -13.53 -10.01 -13.43
N MET A 43 -12.75 -10.91 -12.84
CA MET A 43 -13.20 -12.21 -12.41
C MET A 43 -13.75 -12.18 -10.98
N PRO A 44 -14.89 -12.85 -10.70
CA PRO A 44 -15.35 -12.99 -9.33
C PRO A 44 -14.39 -13.84 -8.49
N PRO A 45 -14.44 -13.74 -7.14
CA PRO A 45 -13.76 -14.69 -6.27
C PRO A 45 -14.21 -16.14 -6.56
N SER A 46 -13.39 -17.11 -6.16
CA SER A 46 -13.75 -18.52 -6.35
C SER A 46 -15.12 -18.84 -5.68
N LYS A 47 -15.86 -19.76 -6.27
CA LYS A 47 -17.12 -20.23 -5.68
C LYS A 47 -16.94 -20.67 -4.22
N GLN A 48 -15.84 -21.36 -3.93
CA GLN A 48 -15.51 -21.81 -2.57
C GLN A 48 -15.40 -20.64 -1.58
N THR A 49 -14.79 -19.53 -2.00
CA THR A 49 -14.67 -18.32 -1.17
C THR A 49 -16.05 -17.69 -0.91
N ILE A 50 -16.89 -17.62 -1.96
CA ILE A 50 -18.23 -17.06 -1.85
C ILE A 50 -19.11 -17.93 -0.94
N ASP A 51 -19.08 -19.26 -1.14
CA ASP A 51 -19.87 -20.20 -0.34
C ASP A 51 -19.46 -20.10 1.15
N LYS A 52 -18.16 -19.98 1.45
CA LYS A 52 -17.67 -19.84 2.82
C LYS A 52 -18.10 -18.52 3.45
N LEU A 53 -18.09 -17.43 2.70
CA LEU A 53 -18.62 -16.15 3.16
C LEU A 53 -20.10 -16.26 3.53
N CYS A 54 -20.91 -16.88 2.66
CA CYS A 54 -22.33 -17.08 2.91
C CYS A 54 -22.58 -18.00 4.12
N GLU A 55 -21.81 -19.07 4.26
CA GLU A 55 -21.87 -19.96 5.43
C GLU A 55 -21.64 -19.18 6.75
N VAL A 56 -20.54 -18.40 6.78
CA VAL A 56 -20.20 -17.62 7.98
C VAL A 56 -21.21 -16.52 8.25
N ALA A 57 -21.72 -15.85 7.21
CA ALA A 57 -22.75 -14.81 7.35
C ALA A 57 -24.07 -15.35 7.91
N ASN A 58 -24.38 -16.62 7.71
CA ASN A 58 -25.57 -17.28 8.28
C ASN A 58 -25.34 -17.79 9.72
N ASN A 59 -24.11 -17.72 10.24
CA ASN A 59 -23.83 -18.12 11.61
C ASN A 59 -24.28 -17.01 12.59
N PRO A 60 -25.27 -17.24 13.46
CA PRO A 60 -25.76 -16.21 14.38
C PRO A 60 -24.70 -15.67 15.34
N ASN A 61 -23.63 -16.40 15.57
CA ASN A 61 -22.54 -15.99 16.45
C ASN A 61 -21.46 -15.15 15.74
N ALA A 62 -21.56 -14.94 14.42
CA ALA A 62 -20.56 -14.17 13.66
C ALA A 62 -20.80 -12.65 13.67
N HIS A 63 -21.89 -12.19 14.29
CA HIS A 63 -22.33 -10.78 14.20
C HIS A 63 -22.02 -9.96 15.46
N GLY A 64 -21.34 -10.54 16.45
CA GLY A 64 -20.97 -9.85 17.68
C GLY A 64 -19.85 -8.81 17.45
N TYR A 65 -19.65 -7.98 18.47
CA TYR A 65 -18.52 -7.06 18.51
C TYR A 65 -17.19 -7.85 18.48
N GLN A 66 -16.30 -7.45 17.60
CA GLN A 66 -15.04 -8.15 17.38
C GLN A 66 -13.86 -7.44 18.06
N PRO A 67 -12.79 -8.18 18.42
CA PRO A 67 -11.57 -7.58 18.95
C PRO A 67 -10.96 -6.59 17.96
N THR A 68 -10.43 -5.47 18.44
CA THR A 68 -9.79 -4.43 17.61
C THR A 68 -8.57 -4.93 16.84
N VAL A 69 -7.92 -5.97 17.35
CA VAL A 69 -6.76 -6.63 16.70
C VAL A 69 -7.16 -7.69 15.67
N GLY A 70 -8.46 -7.91 15.47
CA GLY A 70 -8.98 -8.98 14.61
C GLY A 70 -9.09 -10.34 15.33
N ILE A 71 -9.92 -11.23 14.79
CA ILE A 71 -10.13 -12.56 15.36
C ILE A 71 -8.91 -13.46 15.15
N PRO A 72 -8.62 -14.37 16.11
CA PRO A 72 -7.46 -15.26 16.02
C PRO A 72 -7.42 -16.10 14.74
N GLU A 73 -8.56 -16.55 14.26
CA GLU A 73 -8.69 -17.39 13.06
C GLU A 73 -8.20 -16.65 11.82
N LEU A 74 -8.57 -15.37 11.64
CA LEU A 74 -8.11 -14.54 10.53
C LEU A 74 -6.60 -14.31 10.62
N ARG A 75 -6.10 -13.96 11.81
CA ARG A 75 -4.67 -13.68 12.02
C ARG A 75 -3.80 -14.92 11.78
N LYS A 76 -4.25 -16.10 12.24
CA LYS A 76 -3.60 -17.40 11.96
C LYS A 76 -3.60 -17.72 10.46
N ALA A 77 -4.72 -17.44 9.77
CA ALA A 77 -4.81 -17.65 8.33
C ALA A 77 -3.84 -16.73 7.56
N MET A 78 -3.70 -15.47 7.99
CA MET A 78 -2.72 -14.54 7.43
C MET A 78 -1.27 -15.00 7.67
N ALA A 79 -0.92 -15.45 8.88
CA ALA A 79 0.39 -16.02 9.16
C ALA A 79 0.67 -17.26 8.29
N GLY A 80 -0.32 -18.16 8.16
CA GLY A 80 -0.24 -19.33 7.27
C GLY A 80 -0.09 -18.97 5.79
N PHE A 81 -0.69 -17.85 5.35
CA PHE A 81 -0.49 -17.31 4.00
C PHE A 81 0.97 -16.89 3.78
N TYR A 82 1.57 -16.14 4.71
CA TYR A 82 2.97 -15.74 4.64
C TYR A 82 3.91 -16.93 4.65
N LYS A 83 3.64 -17.95 5.49
CA LYS A 83 4.43 -19.19 5.50
C LYS A 83 4.37 -19.91 4.16
N ARG A 84 3.17 -20.02 3.57
CA ARG A 84 2.97 -20.76 2.30
C ARG A 84 3.65 -20.09 1.11
N TRP A 85 3.53 -18.75 0.99
CA TRP A 85 3.91 -18.04 -0.22
C TRP A 85 5.29 -17.40 -0.16
N TYR A 86 5.78 -17.09 1.04
CA TYR A 86 7.05 -16.38 1.22
C TYR A 86 8.04 -17.13 2.13
N ASP A 87 7.65 -18.30 2.67
CA ASP A 87 8.40 -19.07 3.66
C ASP A 87 8.80 -18.23 4.91
N VAL A 88 7.94 -17.31 5.30
CA VAL A 88 8.12 -16.46 6.47
C VAL A 88 7.24 -16.96 7.60
N ASP A 89 7.85 -17.28 8.75
CA ASP A 89 7.14 -17.60 9.98
C ASP A 89 6.83 -16.31 10.74
N LEU A 90 5.54 -16.06 10.99
CA LEU A 90 5.04 -14.92 11.75
C LEU A 90 4.26 -15.39 12.97
N ASP A 91 4.50 -14.76 14.11
CA ASP A 91 3.64 -14.91 15.27
C ASP A 91 2.30 -14.20 15.03
N TRP A 92 1.26 -15.00 14.82
CA TRP A 92 -0.07 -14.46 14.57
C TRP A 92 -0.57 -13.54 15.68
N ALA A 93 -0.09 -13.71 16.93
CA ALA A 93 -0.56 -12.97 18.09
C ALA A 93 0.07 -11.57 18.21
N THR A 94 1.26 -11.35 17.65
CA THR A 94 2.02 -10.11 17.83
C THR A 94 2.46 -9.44 16.53
N GLU A 95 2.55 -10.19 15.41
CA GLU A 95 3.11 -9.71 14.14
C GLU A 95 2.08 -9.55 13.02
N ILE A 96 0.80 -9.82 13.29
CA ILE A 96 -0.29 -9.69 12.31
C ILE A 96 -1.32 -8.66 12.77
N GLN A 97 -1.57 -7.66 11.95
CA GLN A 97 -2.66 -6.69 12.13
C GLN A 97 -3.55 -6.67 10.88
N PRO A 98 -4.76 -7.23 10.95
CA PRO A 98 -5.75 -7.11 9.86
C PRO A 98 -6.17 -5.67 9.63
N LEU A 99 -6.41 -5.32 8.37
CA LEU A 99 -6.80 -3.98 7.92
C LEU A 99 -8.04 -4.08 7.02
N ILE A 100 -8.83 -3.00 6.93
CA ILE A 100 -9.95 -2.88 5.99
C ILE A 100 -9.45 -2.45 4.60
N GLY A 101 -8.16 -2.46 4.38
CA GLY A 101 -7.50 -2.11 3.14
C GLY A 101 -6.15 -1.46 3.39
N SER A 102 -5.26 -1.48 2.38
CA SER A 102 -3.90 -0.99 2.51
C SER A 102 -3.80 0.51 2.84
N LYS A 103 -4.77 1.32 2.41
CA LYS A 103 -4.80 2.77 2.75
C LYS A 103 -4.86 3.02 4.25
N GLU A 104 -5.62 2.21 4.97
CA GLU A 104 -5.66 2.25 6.44
C GLU A 104 -4.28 1.91 7.02
N GLY A 105 -3.62 0.88 6.50
CA GLY A 105 -2.27 0.52 6.90
C GLY A 105 -1.25 1.62 6.65
N ILE A 106 -1.31 2.27 5.48
CA ILE A 106 -0.42 3.39 5.15
C ILE A 106 -0.59 4.53 6.18
N LEU A 107 -1.84 4.86 6.53
CA LEU A 107 -2.13 5.87 7.54
C LEU A 107 -1.58 5.46 8.91
N HIS A 108 -1.91 4.26 9.38
CA HIS A 108 -1.55 3.80 10.72
C HIS A 108 -0.06 3.61 10.90
N VAL A 109 0.65 3.06 9.91
CA VAL A 109 2.10 2.91 9.95
C VAL A 109 2.78 4.29 9.99
N THR A 110 2.35 5.23 9.14
CA THR A 110 2.90 6.58 9.17
C THR A 110 2.63 7.26 10.52
N LEU A 111 1.43 7.14 11.09
CA LEU A 111 1.10 7.66 12.42
C LEU A 111 1.96 7.05 13.54
N ALA A 112 2.28 5.75 13.43
CA ALA A 112 3.02 5.04 14.46
C ALA A 112 4.51 5.43 14.49
N PHE A 113 5.09 5.77 13.34
CA PHE A 113 6.54 5.99 13.23
C PHE A 113 6.96 7.43 12.95
N CYS A 114 6.02 8.31 12.54
CA CYS A 114 6.34 9.68 12.13
C CYS A 114 5.53 10.72 12.91
N ASN A 115 6.22 11.76 13.37
CA ASN A 115 5.62 12.98 13.88
C ASN A 115 5.47 14.02 12.75
N PRO A 116 4.63 15.05 12.92
CA PRO A 116 4.64 16.20 12.01
C PRO A 116 6.06 16.79 11.92
N GLY A 117 6.55 16.96 10.68
CA GLY A 117 7.91 17.45 10.40
C GLY A 117 8.97 16.36 10.20
N ASP A 118 8.72 15.11 10.62
CA ASP A 118 9.58 13.98 10.22
C ASP A 118 9.50 13.75 8.72
N GLU A 119 10.54 13.16 8.14
CA GLU A 119 10.65 12.97 6.70
C GLU A 119 10.38 11.53 6.28
N VAL A 120 9.68 11.38 5.14
CA VAL A 120 9.29 10.09 4.56
C VAL A 120 9.76 10.00 3.11
N LEU A 121 10.48 8.93 2.78
CA LEU A 121 10.87 8.62 1.41
C LEU A 121 9.72 7.92 0.68
N ILE A 122 9.36 8.45 -0.49
CA ILE A 122 8.25 7.97 -1.33
C ILE A 122 8.76 7.70 -2.75
N PRO A 123 8.41 6.55 -3.37
CA PRO A 123 8.83 6.25 -4.73
C PRO A 123 8.17 7.18 -5.75
N ASN A 124 8.93 7.58 -6.77
CA ASN A 124 8.45 8.37 -7.89
C ASN A 124 8.87 7.72 -9.23
N PRO A 125 7.92 7.23 -10.07
CA PRO A 125 6.48 7.21 -9.83
C PRO A 125 6.06 6.23 -8.74
N GLY A 126 4.92 6.51 -8.09
CA GLY A 126 4.40 5.69 -7.00
C GLY A 126 2.91 5.91 -6.73
N TYR A 127 2.39 5.16 -5.79
CA TYR A 127 0.98 5.21 -5.43
C TYR A 127 0.62 6.55 -4.76
N PRO A 128 -0.35 7.32 -5.31
CA PRO A 128 -0.65 8.67 -4.83
C PRO A 128 -1.07 8.75 -3.36
N THR A 129 -1.51 7.65 -2.78
CA THR A 129 -1.95 7.58 -1.38
C THR A 129 -0.80 7.86 -0.41
N TYR A 130 0.43 7.47 -0.71
CA TYR A 130 1.58 7.77 0.14
C TYR A 130 1.73 9.29 0.30
N THR A 131 1.71 10.02 -0.81
CA THR A 131 1.78 11.49 -0.79
C THR A 131 0.59 12.13 -0.06
N ALA A 132 -0.63 11.66 -0.32
CA ALA A 132 -1.83 12.24 0.27
C ALA A 132 -1.86 12.07 1.80
N ILE A 133 -1.53 10.88 2.30
CA ILE A 133 -1.51 10.60 3.74
C ILE A 133 -0.42 11.41 4.43
N ASN A 134 0.77 11.48 3.87
CA ASN A 134 1.87 12.24 4.46
C ASN A 134 1.56 13.75 4.54
N LYS A 135 0.89 14.32 3.53
CA LYS A 135 0.38 15.70 3.60
C LYS A 135 -0.62 15.90 4.74
N ILE A 136 -1.57 14.96 4.92
CA ILE A 136 -2.57 15.02 6.01
C ILE A 136 -1.89 14.99 7.38
N LEU A 137 -0.85 14.19 7.51
CA LEU A 137 -0.12 14.00 8.77
C LEU A 137 0.93 15.08 9.04
N GLY A 138 1.22 15.93 8.05
CA GLY A 138 2.18 17.02 8.18
C GLY A 138 3.63 16.56 8.20
N THR A 139 3.93 15.38 7.63
CA THR A 139 5.30 14.92 7.43
C THR A 139 5.90 15.57 6.19
N LYS A 140 7.21 15.70 6.16
CA LYS A 140 7.96 16.12 4.98
C LYS A 140 8.08 14.95 4.00
N ILE A 141 7.82 15.21 2.73
CA ILE A 141 7.89 14.21 1.66
C ILE A 141 9.16 14.42 0.87
N THR A 142 9.96 13.38 0.75
CA THR A 142 11.12 13.34 -0.14
C THR A 142 10.95 12.17 -1.11
N TYR A 143 10.99 12.50 -2.39
CA TYR A 143 10.86 11.50 -3.45
C TYR A 143 12.21 10.91 -3.80
N TYR A 144 12.21 9.60 -4.07
CA TYR A 144 13.31 8.94 -4.76
C TYR A 144 12.83 8.39 -6.10
N ASP A 145 13.59 8.65 -7.15
CA ASP A 145 13.17 8.32 -8.50
C ASP A 145 13.42 6.85 -8.83
N LEU A 146 12.40 6.24 -9.40
CA LEU A 146 12.48 4.93 -10.05
C LEU A 146 12.55 5.17 -11.55
N ARG A 147 13.53 4.56 -12.23
CA ARG A 147 13.77 4.77 -13.65
C ARG A 147 13.73 3.48 -14.43
N GLU A 148 13.28 3.56 -15.66
CA GLU A 148 13.17 2.42 -16.56
C GLU A 148 14.55 1.81 -16.90
N ASP A 149 15.58 2.65 -17.04
CA ASP A 149 16.94 2.24 -17.38
C ASP A 149 17.62 1.36 -16.32
N ASN A 150 17.13 1.41 -15.07
CA ASN A 150 17.57 0.51 -13.99
C ASN A 150 16.49 -0.52 -13.57
N GLY A 151 15.48 -0.73 -14.41
CA GLY A 151 14.39 -1.67 -14.15
C GLY A 151 13.47 -1.26 -13.01
N TRP A 152 13.30 0.03 -12.80
CA TRP A 152 12.43 0.59 -11.75
C TRP A 152 12.87 0.25 -10.31
N GLN A 153 14.18 0.05 -10.12
CA GLN A 153 14.75 -0.20 -8.79
C GLN A 153 15.16 1.11 -8.11
N PRO A 154 15.20 1.18 -6.76
CA PRO A 154 15.81 2.30 -6.06
C PRO A 154 17.27 2.47 -6.45
N ASP A 155 17.70 3.68 -6.70
CA ASP A 155 19.11 4.03 -6.88
C ASP A 155 19.73 4.30 -5.52
N PHE A 156 20.35 3.26 -4.92
CA PHE A 156 20.96 3.36 -3.60
C PHE A 156 22.13 4.33 -3.56
N ASP A 157 22.87 4.51 -4.65
CA ASP A 157 23.97 5.49 -4.72
C ASP A 157 23.45 6.94 -4.69
N ALA A 158 22.28 7.16 -5.29
CA ALA A 158 21.59 8.44 -5.20
C ALA A 158 21.00 8.66 -3.80
N LEU A 159 20.36 7.64 -3.21
CA LEU A 159 19.81 7.69 -1.86
C LEU A 159 20.89 8.00 -0.80
N GLU A 160 22.08 7.40 -0.90
CA GLU A 160 23.20 7.63 0.02
C GLU A 160 23.76 9.07 -0.05
N LYS A 161 23.46 9.81 -1.11
CA LYS A 161 23.87 11.22 -1.26
C LYS A 161 22.85 12.20 -0.70
N MET A 162 21.67 11.73 -0.29
CA MET A 162 20.62 12.56 0.28
C MET A 162 20.91 12.87 1.75
N ASP A 163 20.36 13.96 2.25
CA ASP A 163 20.29 14.20 3.70
C ASP A 163 19.16 13.32 4.28
N LEU A 164 19.54 12.26 4.96
CA LEU A 164 18.65 11.29 5.58
C LEU A 164 18.44 11.50 7.08
N SER A 165 19.00 12.58 7.65
CA SER A 165 19.01 12.81 9.10
C SER A 165 17.63 12.89 9.75
N HIS A 166 16.62 13.28 8.99
CA HIS A 166 15.21 13.40 9.43
C HIS A 166 14.29 12.32 8.87
N VAL A 167 14.82 11.40 8.05
CA VAL A 167 14.02 10.33 7.45
C VAL A 167 13.71 9.26 8.49
N LYS A 168 12.43 8.94 8.66
CA LYS A 168 11.93 7.91 9.58
C LYS A 168 11.39 6.69 8.86
N LEU A 169 10.81 6.89 7.69
CA LEU A 169 10.05 5.89 6.97
C LEU A 169 10.38 5.93 5.48
N MET A 170 10.47 4.75 4.86
CA MET A 170 10.59 4.59 3.41
C MET A 170 9.52 3.65 2.91
N TRP A 171 8.68 4.15 2.00
CA TRP A 171 7.71 3.33 1.28
C TRP A 171 8.35 2.71 0.06
N THR A 172 8.11 1.43 -0.12
CA THR A 172 8.38 0.70 -1.37
C THR A 172 7.09 0.00 -1.81
N ASN A 173 7.00 -0.31 -3.09
CA ASN A 173 5.86 -1.01 -3.65
C ASN A 173 6.35 -1.92 -4.78
N TYR A 174 6.38 -3.22 -4.53
CA TYR A 174 6.80 -4.21 -5.51
C TYR A 174 5.90 -5.45 -5.46
N PRO A 175 5.38 -5.89 -6.63
CA PRO A 175 5.49 -5.26 -7.96
C PRO A 175 4.98 -3.81 -7.95
N ASN A 176 5.71 -2.90 -8.65
CA ASN A 176 5.47 -1.47 -8.53
C ASN A 176 4.25 -1.00 -9.30
N MET A 177 3.45 -0.17 -8.70
CA MET A 177 2.40 0.59 -9.37
C MET A 177 2.86 2.06 -9.52
N PRO A 178 2.88 2.64 -10.74
CA PRO A 178 2.19 2.15 -11.94
C PRO A 178 3.08 1.41 -12.95
N THR A 179 4.37 1.20 -12.68
CA THR A 179 5.35 0.78 -13.69
C THR A 179 5.34 -0.71 -14.02
N GLY A 180 4.85 -1.56 -13.12
CA GLY A 180 4.95 -3.01 -13.21
C GLY A 180 6.35 -3.55 -12.87
N GLY A 181 7.29 -2.69 -12.47
CA GLY A 181 8.63 -3.11 -12.07
C GLY A 181 8.60 -4.12 -10.93
N VAL A 182 9.42 -5.15 -11.02
CA VAL A 182 9.53 -6.23 -10.01
C VAL A 182 10.86 -6.12 -9.29
N ALA A 183 10.84 -6.14 -7.96
CA ALA A 183 12.08 -6.19 -7.19
C ALA A 183 12.77 -7.55 -7.34
N LYS A 184 14.10 -7.52 -7.27
CA LYS A 184 14.93 -8.72 -7.18
C LYS A 184 15.32 -8.95 -5.72
N ARG A 185 15.76 -10.16 -5.40
CA ARG A 185 16.28 -10.48 -4.06
C ARG A 185 17.39 -9.50 -3.63
N GLU A 186 18.31 -9.20 -4.54
CA GLU A 186 19.41 -8.25 -4.29
C GLU A 186 18.90 -6.84 -3.97
N THR A 187 17.74 -6.45 -4.52
CA THR A 187 17.09 -5.17 -4.21
C THR A 187 16.66 -5.12 -2.75
N TYR A 188 16.03 -6.19 -2.28
CA TYR A 188 15.61 -6.28 -0.87
C TYR A 188 16.80 -6.38 0.08
N GLU A 189 17.85 -7.10 -0.28
CA GLU A 189 19.09 -7.18 0.52
C GLU A 189 19.73 -5.79 0.68
N LYS A 190 19.85 -5.03 -0.42
CA LYS A 190 20.34 -3.64 -0.38
C LYS A 190 19.42 -2.73 0.41
N LEU A 191 18.10 -2.88 0.24
CA LEU A 191 17.08 -2.10 0.94
C LEU A 191 17.16 -2.29 2.46
N VAL A 192 17.29 -3.54 2.91
CA VAL A 192 17.43 -3.86 4.34
C VAL A 192 18.76 -3.30 4.89
N ALA A 193 19.86 -3.47 4.17
CA ALA A 193 21.15 -2.92 4.57
C ALA A 193 21.11 -1.38 4.68
N PHE A 194 20.52 -0.71 3.70
CA PHE A 194 20.32 0.75 3.71
C PHE A 194 19.48 1.19 4.91
N ALA A 195 18.33 0.52 5.12
CA ALA A 195 17.43 0.83 6.21
C ALA A 195 18.09 0.69 7.59
N GLN A 196 18.82 -0.40 7.79
CA GLN A 196 19.58 -0.64 9.03
C GLN A 196 20.66 0.41 9.26
N LYS A 197 21.44 0.74 8.21
CA LYS A 197 22.49 1.75 8.27
C LYS A 197 21.97 3.12 8.69
N HIS A 198 20.81 3.52 8.19
CA HIS A 198 20.25 4.86 8.42
C HIS A 198 19.15 4.89 9.49
N ASN A 199 18.85 3.75 10.14
CA ASN A 199 17.77 3.62 11.13
C ASN A 199 16.40 4.06 10.59
N ILE A 200 16.08 3.61 9.37
CA ILE A 200 14.83 3.91 8.65
C ILE A 200 13.92 2.69 8.68
N VAL A 201 12.64 2.89 8.97
CA VAL A 201 11.62 1.83 8.82
C VAL A 201 11.26 1.70 7.35
N VAL A 202 11.40 0.50 6.79
CA VAL A 202 10.95 0.21 5.42
C VAL A 202 9.63 -0.53 5.44
N VAL A 203 8.70 -0.08 4.60
CA VAL A 203 7.40 -0.73 4.40
C VAL A 203 7.20 -1.03 2.92
N ASN A 204 7.00 -2.30 2.59
CA ASN A 204 6.66 -2.70 1.23
C ASN A 204 5.15 -2.93 1.12
N ASP A 205 4.49 -2.13 0.30
CA ASP A 205 3.09 -2.32 -0.09
C ASP A 205 3.05 -3.32 -1.24
N ASN A 206 2.44 -4.48 -1.01
CA ASN A 206 2.51 -5.62 -1.93
C ASN A 206 1.13 -6.17 -2.32
N PRO A 207 0.35 -5.45 -3.12
CA PRO A 207 -0.95 -5.94 -3.59
C PRO A 207 -0.84 -6.88 -4.81
N TYR A 208 0.31 -6.94 -5.50
CA TYR A 208 0.39 -7.54 -6.83
C TYR A 208 1.28 -8.77 -6.95
N SER A 209 1.99 -9.19 -5.91
CA SER A 209 2.96 -10.30 -6.02
C SER A 209 2.38 -11.64 -6.46
N LEU A 210 1.08 -11.88 -6.20
CA LEU A 210 0.37 -13.09 -6.61
C LEU A 210 -0.45 -12.94 -7.90
N ILE A 211 -0.46 -11.75 -8.50
CA ILE A 211 -1.20 -11.51 -9.74
C ILE A 211 -0.32 -11.88 -10.93
N LEU A 212 -0.72 -12.92 -11.68
CA LEU A 212 0.00 -13.45 -12.85
C LEU A 212 1.49 -13.77 -12.56
N ASN A 213 1.79 -14.16 -11.32
CA ASN A 213 3.15 -14.47 -10.88
C ASN A 213 3.17 -15.84 -10.22
N GLU A 214 3.90 -16.77 -10.81
CA GLU A 214 4.03 -18.14 -10.30
C GLU A 214 4.98 -18.23 -9.10
N HIS A 215 5.92 -17.29 -8.98
CA HIS A 215 6.94 -17.25 -7.94
C HIS A 215 6.97 -15.86 -7.29
N PRO A 216 6.02 -15.57 -6.38
CA PRO A 216 6.00 -14.30 -5.65
C PRO A 216 7.23 -14.18 -4.74
N MET A 217 7.82 -13.00 -4.70
CA MET A 217 8.91 -12.64 -3.78
C MET A 217 8.42 -11.58 -2.80
#